data_42d370580306b4750c79333898eef381
#
_entry.id   42d370580306b4750c79333898eef381
#
_cell.length_a   1.000
_cell.length_b   1.000
_cell.length_c   1.000
_cell.angle_alpha   90.00
_cell.angle_beta   90.00
_cell.angle_gamma   90.00
#
_symmetry.space_group_name_H-M   'P 1'
#
loop_
_entity.id
_entity.type
_entity.pdbx_description
1 polymer ?
#
loop_
_entity_poly.entity_id
_entity_poly.type
_entity_poly.pdbx_seq_one_letter_code
_entity_poly.pdbx_strand_id
1 'polypeptide(L)'
;MDKIIMLGTGNGGTIDLYNTCFVIKNENGNFLIDTGGSIEIIKRLNQVDIDYKSIRHIFISHSHTDHILGIFWLFKRISRNVMHGDIKEKINLYCNDTVYESIKEVAKYILPEKLMNAIYSIVDFKVLNDGDKYNINGIDYTFFDIQAKGTKQFGFECSLNDKRLA
;
A
#
# COMPACT_ATOMS: atom_id res chain seq x y z
N MET A 1 10.41 -18.10 5.10
CA MET A 1 11.20 -17.14 5.91
C MET A 1 10.77 -15.74 5.52
N ASP A 2 10.37 -14.92 6.52
CA ASP A 2 9.89 -13.56 6.27
C ASP A 2 11.04 -12.62 5.97
N LYS A 3 10.82 -11.68 5.03
CA LYS A 3 11.82 -10.69 4.59
C LYS A 3 11.18 -9.31 4.50
N ILE A 4 11.91 -8.29 4.91
CA ILE A 4 11.61 -6.89 4.60
C ILE A 4 12.48 -6.48 3.42
N ILE A 5 11.85 -6.02 2.34
CA ILE A 5 12.51 -5.60 1.11
C ILE A 5 12.25 -4.11 0.93
N MET A 6 13.27 -3.28 1.15
CA MET A 6 13.15 -1.84 0.96
C MET A 6 13.07 -1.49 -0.53
N LEU A 7 12.05 -0.74 -0.91
CA LEU A 7 11.86 -0.21 -2.26
C LEU A 7 12.36 1.23 -2.39
N GLY A 8 12.32 1.96 -1.28
CA GLY A 8 12.84 3.30 -1.14
C GLY A 8 13.14 3.64 0.31
N THR A 9 14.07 4.57 0.54
CA THR A 9 14.53 4.99 1.87
C THR A 9 14.61 6.51 2.02
N GLY A 10 14.13 7.24 1.00
CA GLY A 10 14.15 8.70 0.98
C GLY A 10 13.03 9.31 1.81
N ASN A 11 13.29 10.43 2.47
CA ASN A 11 12.28 11.25 3.11
C ASN A 11 11.45 12.05 2.08
N GLY A 12 10.41 12.75 2.54
CA GLY A 12 9.50 13.50 1.67
C GLY A 12 10.13 14.65 0.86
N GLY A 13 11.30 15.13 1.25
CA GLY A 13 12.02 16.21 0.57
C GLY A 13 13.17 15.76 -0.34
N THR A 14 13.44 14.46 -0.43
CA THR A 14 14.55 13.94 -1.24
C THR A 14 14.24 13.97 -2.73
N ILE A 15 15.25 14.27 -3.54
CA ILE A 15 15.17 14.21 -5.01
C ILE A 15 16.00 13.06 -5.59
N ASP A 16 16.94 12.51 -4.84
CA ASP A 16 17.90 11.50 -5.32
C ASP A 16 17.48 10.07 -4.96
N LEU A 17 16.65 9.92 -3.93
CA LEU A 17 16.20 8.62 -3.43
C LEU A 17 14.69 8.48 -3.57
N TYR A 18 14.23 7.27 -3.87
CA TYR A 18 12.80 6.98 -3.83
C TYR A 18 12.28 7.03 -2.39
N ASN A 19 11.07 7.56 -2.19
CA ASN A 19 10.48 7.74 -0.88
C ASN A 19 10.32 6.42 -0.12
N THR A 20 10.33 6.50 1.21
CA THR A 20 10.26 5.33 2.08
C THR A 20 9.02 4.48 1.80
N CYS A 21 9.26 3.28 1.34
CA CYS A 21 8.25 2.24 1.16
C CYS A 21 8.95 0.88 1.09
N PHE A 22 8.25 -0.19 1.44
CA PHE A 22 8.83 -1.52 1.51
C PHE A 22 7.78 -2.62 1.35
N VAL A 23 8.24 -3.85 1.14
CA VAL A 23 7.41 -5.05 1.09
C VAL A 23 7.82 -5.98 2.22
N ILE A 24 6.84 -6.50 2.96
CA ILE A 24 7.01 -7.69 3.78
C ILE A 24 6.62 -8.88 2.92
N LYS A 25 7.60 -9.74 2.64
CA LYS A 25 7.45 -10.91 1.76
C LYS A 25 7.64 -12.19 2.54
N ASN A 26 6.73 -13.14 2.36
CA ASN A 26 6.88 -14.52 2.83
C ASN A 26 6.37 -15.51 1.76
N GLU A 27 6.27 -16.78 2.11
CA GLU A 27 5.77 -17.85 1.23
C GLU A 27 4.30 -17.67 0.83
N ASN A 28 3.50 -16.98 1.65
CA ASN A 28 2.07 -16.78 1.43
C ASN A 28 1.76 -15.51 0.60
N GLY A 29 2.75 -14.62 0.39
CA GLY A 29 2.55 -13.44 -0.46
C GLY A 29 3.37 -12.21 -0.08
N ASN A 30 2.93 -11.09 -0.66
CA ASN A 30 3.56 -9.79 -0.54
C ASN A 30 2.60 -8.80 0.14
N PHE A 31 3.07 -8.11 1.17
CA PHE A 31 2.37 -7.01 1.81
C PHE A 31 3.16 -5.72 1.56
N LEU A 32 2.61 -4.82 0.75
CA LEU A 32 3.23 -3.54 0.39
C LEU A 32 2.89 -2.49 1.43
N ILE A 33 3.89 -1.82 1.97
CA ILE A 33 3.77 -0.75 2.94
C ILE A 33 4.20 0.56 2.29
N ASP A 34 3.27 1.49 2.19
CA ASP A 34 3.35 2.74 1.44
C ASP A 34 3.71 2.56 -0.04
N THR A 35 3.54 3.59 -0.82
CA THR A 35 3.70 3.51 -2.28
C THR A 35 4.66 4.54 -2.85
N GLY A 36 5.24 5.37 -1.98
CA GLY A 36 6.09 6.47 -2.44
C GLY A 36 5.31 7.55 -3.20
N GLY A 37 6.02 8.49 -3.78
CA GLY A 37 5.46 9.69 -4.41
C GLY A 37 5.21 9.60 -5.92
N SER A 38 5.47 8.46 -6.59
CA SER A 38 5.42 8.45 -8.06
C SER A 38 5.21 7.06 -8.68
N ILE A 39 5.14 7.04 -10.03
CA ILE A 39 5.12 5.81 -10.85
C ILE A 39 6.33 4.90 -10.62
N GLU A 40 7.39 5.42 -10.05
CA GLU A 40 8.62 4.67 -9.83
C GLU A 40 8.41 3.46 -8.92
N ILE A 41 7.37 3.44 -8.10
CA ILE A 41 6.98 2.26 -7.31
C ILE A 41 6.94 0.99 -8.17
N ILE A 42 6.42 1.06 -9.39
CA ILE A 42 6.33 -0.09 -10.29
C ILE A 42 7.72 -0.57 -10.72
N LYS A 43 8.62 0.39 -11.01
CA LYS A 43 10.03 0.08 -11.33
C LYS A 43 10.73 -0.56 -10.14
N ARG A 44 10.51 -0.01 -8.91
CA ARG A 44 11.13 -0.54 -7.68
C ARG A 44 10.67 -1.96 -7.38
N LEU A 45 9.39 -2.26 -7.53
CA LEU A 45 8.87 -3.62 -7.40
C LEU A 45 9.54 -4.58 -8.39
N ASN A 46 9.64 -4.19 -9.68
CA ASN A 46 10.30 -5.00 -10.71
C ASN A 46 11.79 -5.24 -10.41
N GLN A 47 12.50 -4.25 -9.85
CA GLN A 47 13.92 -4.38 -9.49
C GLN A 47 14.20 -5.42 -8.39
N VAL A 48 13.18 -5.79 -7.62
CA VAL A 48 13.26 -6.81 -6.57
C VAL A 48 12.46 -8.08 -6.91
N ASP A 49 12.17 -8.27 -8.21
CA ASP A 49 11.45 -9.43 -8.74
C ASP A 49 10.07 -9.63 -8.09
N ILE A 50 9.35 -8.53 -7.85
CA ILE A 50 7.95 -8.54 -7.41
C ILE A 50 7.07 -7.98 -8.51
N ASP A 51 6.24 -8.82 -9.11
CA ASP A 51 5.19 -8.37 -10.04
C ASP A 51 4.09 -7.66 -9.23
N TYR A 52 3.82 -6.37 -9.53
CA TYR A 52 2.74 -5.63 -8.87
C TYR A 52 1.37 -6.33 -9.00
N LYS A 53 1.18 -7.17 -10.01
CA LYS A 53 -0.03 -7.98 -10.17
C LYS A 53 -0.21 -9.05 -9.10
N SER A 54 0.85 -9.43 -8.40
CA SER A 54 0.81 -10.40 -7.31
C SER A 54 0.51 -9.79 -5.94
N ILE A 55 0.49 -8.46 -5.81
CA ILE A 55 0.24 -7.79 -4.54
C ILE A 55 -1.26 -7.88 -4.23
N ARG A 56 -1.59 -8.43 -3.05
CA ARG A 56 -2.96 -8.56 -2.56
C ARG A 56 -3.24 -7.76 -1.30
N HIS A 57 -2.21 -7.26 -0.68
CA HIS A 57 -2.30 -6.46 0.53
C HIS A 57 -1.44 -5.21 0.42
N ILE A 58 -2.04 -4.05 0.69
CA ILE A 58 -1.37 -2.75 0.66
C ILE A 58 -1.76 -2.01 1.94
N PHE A 59 -0.81 -1.42 2.63
CA PHE A 59 -1.06 -0.50 3.73
C PHE A 59 -0.52 0.89 3.37
N ILE A 60 -1.34 1.92 3.59
CA ILE A 60 -0.92 3.31 3.46
C ILE A 60 -0.99 3.95 4.84
N SER A 61 0.16 4.37 5.33
CA SER A 61 0.32 4.88 6.70
C SER A 61 -0.37 6.23 6.91
N HIS A 62 -0.23 7.14 5.95
CA HIS A 62 -0.82 8.48 5.99
C HIS A 62 -0.89 9.12 4.59
N SER A 63 -1.52 10.32 4.52
CA SER A 63 -1.88 10.96 3.25
C SER A 63 -0.83 11.94 2.69
N HIS A 64 0.40 11.96 3.19
CA HIS A 64 1.44 12.79 2.59
C HIS A 64 1.85 12.26 1.20
N THR A 65 2.24 13.18 0.32
CA THR A 65 2.49 12.91 -1.11
C THR A 65 3.53 11.82 -1.34
N ASP A 66 4.55 11.75 -0.51
CA ASP A 66 5.65 10.81 -0.55
C ASP A 66 5.29 9.38 -0.07
N HIS A 67 4.07 9.17 0.43
CA HIS A 67 3.53 7.87 0.84
C HIS A 67 2.36 7.41 -0.04
N ILE A 68 1.48 8.34 -0.46
CA ILE A 68 0.21 8.00 -1.09
C ILE A 68 0.22 8.07 -2.62
N LEU A 69 1.02 8.94 -3.25
CA LEU A 69 0.84 9.23 -4.69
C LEU A 69 1.14 8.03 -5.59
N GLY A 70 2.00 7.12 -5.19
CA GLY A 70 2.27 5.89 -5.95
C GLY A 70 1.05 4.99 -6.12
N ILE A 71 0.05 5.05 -5.20
CA ILE A 71 -1.16 4.21 -5.28
C ILE A 71 -1.98 4.50 -6.54
N PHE A 72 -2.05 5.75 -7.01
CA PHE A 72 -2.81 6.12 -8.20
C PHE A 72 -2.19 5.51 -9.48
N TRP A 73 -0.87 5.37 -9.51
CA TRP A 73 -0.18 4.70 -10.59
C TRP A 73 -0.38 3.18 -10.56
N LEU A 74 -0.36 2.58 -9.37
CA LEU A 74 -0.74 1.18 -9.18
C LEU A 74 -2.19 0.96 -9.61
N PHE A 75 -3.13 1.80 -9.17
CA PHE A 75 -4.53 1.72 -9.55
C PHE A 75 -4.72 1.79 -11.06
N LYS A 76 -4.04 2.72 -11.74
CA LYS A 76 -4.08 2.84 -13.20
C LYS A 76 -3.59 1.58 -13.90
N ARG A 77 -2.60 0.88 -13.36
CA ARG A 77 -2.08 -0.39 -13.92
C ARG A 77 -2.99 -1.55 -13.56
N ILE A 78 -3.38 -1.68 -12.31
CA ILE A 78 -4.25 -2.74 -11.80
C ILE A 78 -5.59 -2.72 -12.54
N SER A 79 -6.24 -1.56 -12.66
CA SER A 79 -7.53 -1.45 -13.34
C SER A 79 -7.50 -1.96 -14.78
N ARG A 80 -6.42 -1.69 -15.52
CA ARG A 80 -6.26 -2.23 -16.88
C ARG A 80 -6.16 -3.75 -16.88
N ASN A 81 -5.39 -4.33 -15.96
CA ASN A 81 -5.26 -5.79 -15.85
C ASN A 81 -6.55 -6.46 -15.35
N VAL A 82 -7.33 -5.80 -14.50
CA VAL A 82 -8.68 -6.24 -14.12
C VAL A 82 -9.59 -6.30 -15.35
N MET A 83 -9.58 -5.24 -16.16
CA MET A 83 -10.40 -5.16 -17.37
C MET A 83 -9.98 -6.18 -18.45
N HIS A 84 -8.71 -6.57 -18.48
CA HIS A 84 -8.21 -7.63 -19.37
C HIS A 84 -8.40 -9.04 -18.79
N GLY A 85 -8.81 -9.16 -17.51
CA GLY A 85 -9.01 -10.44 -16.84
C GLY A 85 -7.73 -11.07 -16.27
N ASP A 86 -6.61 -10.31 -16.24
CA ASP A 86 -5.32 -10.77 -15.70
C ASP A 86 -5.30 -10.77 -14.17
N ILE A 87 -6.11 -9.90 -13.53
CA ILE A 87 -6.27 -9.81 -12.07
C ILE A 87 -7.74 -10.06 -11.75
N LYS A 88 -8.02 -11.09 -10.95
CA LYS A 88 -9.37 -11.50 -10.55
C LYS A 88 -9.56 -11.54 -9.03
N GLU A 89 -8.46 -11.62 -8.28
CA GLU A 89 -8.47 -11.73 -6.84
C GLU A 89 -8.57 -10.34 -6.19
N LYS A 90 -9.27 -10.27 -5.06
CA LYS A 90 -9.40 -9.04 -4.28
C LYS A 90 -8.06 -8.54 -3.79
N ILE A 91 -7.94 -7.22 -3.71
CA ILE A 91 -6.80 -6.52 -3.12
C ILE A 91 -7.32 -5.79 -1.88
N ASN A 92 -6.77 -6.09 -0.71
CA ASN A 92 -7.09 -5.40 0.52
C ASN A 92 -6.19 -4.18 0.68
N LEU A 93 -6.78 -2.99 0.82
CA LEU A 93 -6.06 -1.75 1.09
C LEU A 93 -6.41 -1.29 2.50
N TYR A 94 -5.43 -1.38 3.40
CA TYR A 94 -5.52 -0.97 4.79
C TYR A 94 -5.09 0.48 4.92
N CYS A 95 -5.89 1.33 5.54
CA CYS A 95 -5.56 2.74 5.72
C CYS A 95 -6.48 3.38 6.76
N ASN A 96 -6.08 4.51 7.30
CA ASN A 96 -7.00 5.30 8.12
C ASN A 96 -8.05 6.04 7.28
N ASP A 97 -9.05 6.62 7.93
CA ASP A 97 -10.15 7.36 7.29
C ASP A 97 -9.67 8.54 6.43
N THR A 98 -8.67 9.30 6.89
CA THR A 98 -8.10 10.44 6.14
C THR A 98 -7.47 9.99 4.82
N VAL A 99 -6.72 8.88 4.83
CA VAL A 99 -6.14 8.28 3.62
C VAL A 99 -7.23 7.79 2.68
N TYR A 100 -8.25 7.10 3.23
CA TYR A 100 -9.38 6.61 2.45
C TYR A 100 -10.11 7.74 1.70
N GLU A 101 -10.47 8.82 2.40
CA GLU A 101 -11.13 9.97 1.77
C GLU A 101 -10.21 10.68 0.78
N SER A 102 -8.91 10.82 1.08
CA SER A 102 -7.92 11.39 0.15
C SER A 102 -7.83 10.60 -1.14
N ILE A 103 -7.76 9.27 -1.06
CA ILE A 103 -7.72 8.40 -2.24
C ILE A 103 -8.99 8.55 -3.07
N LYS A 104 -10.18 8.52 -2.44
CA LYS A 104 -11.47 8.66 -3.13
C LYS A 104 -11.57 9.99 -3.89
N GLU A 105 -11.29 11.09 -3.18
CA GLU A 105 -11.43 12.41 -3.79
C GLU A 105 -10.42 12.64 -4.91
N VAL A 106 -9.15 12.32 -4.70
CA VAL A 106 -8.13 12.51 -5.74
C VAL A 106 -8.40 11.61 -6.95
N ALA A 107 -8.71 10.31 -6.73
CA ALA A 107 -8.98 9.38 -7.82
C ALA A 107 -10.11 9.85 -8.72
N LYS A 108 -11.15 10.46 -8.17
CA LYS A 108 -12.32 11.01 -8.86
C LYS A 108 -11.94 12.06 -9.93
N TYR A 109 -10.87 12.82 -9.69
CA TYR A 109 -10.43 13.88 -10.61
C TYR A 109 -9.33 13.44 -11.58
N ILE A 110 -8.54 12.42 -11.23
CA ILE A 110 -7.36 12.03 -12.01
C ILE A 110 -7.50 10.70 -12.75
N LEU A 111 -8.47 9.86 -12.37
CA LEU A 111 -8.71 8.59 -13.03
C LEU A 111 -10.02 8.62 -13.83
N PRO A 112 -10.02 8.13 -15.09
CA PRO A 112 -11.26 7.94 -15.84
C PRO A 112 -12.23 7.01 -15.09
N GLU A 113 -13.52 7.31 -15.17
CA GLU A 113 -14.60 6.55 -14.49
C GLU A 113 -14.49 5.04 -14.71
N LYS A 114 -14.19 4.61 -15.94
CA LYS A 114 -14.01 3.20 -16.29
C LYS A 114 -12.92 2.51 -15.47
N LEU A 115 -11.80 3.22 -15.20
CA LEU A 115 -10.72 2.70 -14.37
C LEU A 115 -11.11 2.69 -12.90
N MET A 116 -11.83 3.70 -12.43
CA MET A 116 -12.35 3.73 -11.06
C MET A 116 -13.30 2.57 -10.78
N ASN A 117 -14.25 2.31 -11.70
CA ASN A 117 -15.19 1.19 -11.57
C ASN A 117 -14.43 -0.15 -11.51
N ALA A 118 -13.39 -0.34 -12.30
CA ALA A 118 -12.54 -1.53 -12.24
C ALA A 118 -11.81 -1.64 -10.89
N ILE A 119 -11.28 -0.54 -10.34
CA ILE A 119 -10.64 -0.53 -9.02
C ILE A 119 -11.64 -0.87 -7.93
N TYR A 120 -12.78 -0.21 -7.86
CA TYR A 120 -13.82 -0.48 -6.85
C TYR A 120 -14.41 -1.89 -6.94
N SER A 121 -14.33 -2.55 -8.11
CA SER A 121 -14.75 -3.95 -8.24
C SER A 121 -13.79 -4.93 -7.58
N ILE A 122 -12.52 -4.56 -7.34
CA ILE A 122 -11.48 -5.47 -6.87
C ILE A 122 -10.79 -5.03 -5.58
N VAL A 123 -10.70 -3.73 -5.31
CA VAL A 123 -10.08 -3.22 -4.07
C VAL A 123 -11.11 -3.18 -2.95
N ASP A 124 -10.77 -3.82 -1.84
CA ASP A 124 -11.52 -3.79 -0.59
C ASP A 124 -10.79 -2.88 0.41
N PHE A 125 -11.37 -1.72 0.67
CA PHE A 125 -10.81 -0.75 1.61
C PHE A 125 -11.11 -1.16 3.04
N LYS A 126 -10.07 -1.42 3.81
CA LYS A 126 -10.10 -1.69 5.25
C LYS A 126 -9.77 -0.41 5.99
N VAL A 127 -10.79 0.37 6.32
CA VAL A 127 -10.62 1.62 7.09
C VAL A 127 -10.35 1.25 8.54
N LEU A 128 -9.13 1.52 8.98
CA LEU A 128 -8.58 1.09 10.26
C LEU A 128 -8.96 2.03 11.42
N ASN A 129 -9.24 1.41 12.56
CA ASN A 129 -9.30 2.06 13.87
C ASN A 129 -8.08 1.66 14.71
N ASP A 130 -7.80 2.47 15.74
CA ASP A 130 -6.73 2.16 16.69
C ASP A 130 -6.97 0.81 17.37
N GLY A 131 -5.95 -0.06 17.35
CA GLY A 131 -6.00 -1.41 17.90
C GLY A 131 -6.57 -2.49 16.98
N ASP A 132 -6.99 -2.16 15.76
CA ASP A 132 -7.50 -3.15 14.80
C ASP A 132 -6.45 -4.22 14.47
N LYS A 133 -6.91 -5.47 14.37
CA LYS A 133 -6.05 -6.64 14.11
C LYS A 133 -6.46 -7.36 12.85
N TYR A 134 -5.46 -7.73 12.05
CA TYR A 134 -5.64 -8.50 10.81
C TYR A 134 -4.55 -9.55 10.67
N ASN A 135 -4.95 -10.76 10.25
CA ASN A 135 -3.99 -11.74 9.74
C ASN A 135 -3.74 -11.47 8.26
N ILE A 136 -2.51 -11.15 7.90
CA ILE A 136 -2.10 -10.85 6.52
C ILE A 136 -0.96 -11.81 6.15
N ASN A 137 -1.19 -12.64 5.15
CA ASN A 137 -0.23 -13.65 4.69
C ASN A 137 0.29 -14.56 5.83
N GLY A 138 -0.59 -14.90 6.81
CA GLY A 138 -0.23 -15.75 7.94
C GLY A 138 0.48 -15.06 9.10
N ILE A 139 0.66 -13.73 9.04
CA ILE A 139 1.25 -12.93 10.11
C ILE A 139 0.16 -12.05 10.72
N ASP A 140 0.12 -12.01 12.05
CA ASP A 140 -0.82 -11.16 12.79
C ASP A 140 -0.25 -9.75 12.93
N TYR A 141 -1.02 -8.75 12.48
CA TYR A 141 -0.72 -7.33 12.56
C TYR A 141 -1.70 -6.65 13.51
N THR A 142 -1.20 -5.79 14.37
CA THR A 142 -2.00 -4.83 15.14
C THR A 142 -1.71 -3.44 14.62
N PHE A 143 -2.72 -2.74 14.13
CA PHE A 143 -2.59 -1.37 13.63
C PHE A 143 -2.91 -0.38 14.74
N PHE A 144 -2.20 0.74 14.79
CA PHE A 144 -2.39 1.76 15.82
C PHE A 144 -2.18 3.18 15.30
N ASP A 145 -2.90 4.12 15.90
CA ASP A 145 -2.69 5.55 15.65
C ASP A 145 -1.45 6.01 16.41
N ILE A 146 -0.46 6.52 15.68
CA ILE A 146 0.78 7.03 16.28
C ILE A 146 0.61 8.40 16.93
N GLN A 147 -0.60 8.99 16.89
CA GLN A 147 -0.96 10.29 17.48
C GLN A 147 -0.05 11.44 17.00
N ALA A 148 0.31 11.40 15.70
CA ALA A 148 1.14 12.42 15.10
C ALA A 148 0.44 13.79 15.09
N LYS A 149 1.21 14.86 15.33
CA LYS A 149 0.70 16.22 15.20
C LYS A 149 0.50 16.58 13.73
N GLY A 150 -0.69 17.04 13.39
CA GLY A 150 -1.03 17.48 12.03
C GLY A 150 -1.83 16.45 11.27
N THR A 151 -1.19 15.55 10.55
CA THR A 151 -1.88 14.53 9.74
C THR A 151 -2.03 13.23 10.52
N LYS A 152 -3.22 12.64 10.50
CA LYS A 152 -3.48 11.32 11.09
C LYS A 152 -2.59 10.26 10.46
N GLN A 153 -1.82 9.55 11.26
CA GLN A 153 -0.85 8.56 10.82
C GLN A 153 -1.02 7.26 11.61
N PHE A 154 -0.99 6.14 10.89
CA PHE A 154 -1.07 4.81 11.47
C PHE A 154 0.26 4.08 11.30
N GLY A 155 0.63 3.33 12.31
CA GLY A 155 1.67 2.33 12.29
C GLY A 155 1.07 0.94 12.47
N PHE A 156 1.93 -0.07 12.49
CA PHE A 156 1.54 -1.42 12.85
C PHE A 156 2.65 -2.10 13.65
N GLU A 157 2.28 -3.12 14.41
CA GLU A 157 3.22 -4.07 14.98
C GLU A 157 2.93 -5.48 14.50
N CYS A 158 3.98 -6.28 14.35
CA CYS A 158 3.89 -7.71 14.04
C CYS A 158 5.15 -8.45 14.53
N SER A 159 5.13 -9.77 14.43
CA SER A 159 6.31 -10.61 14.66
C SER A 159 6.79 -11.22 13.34
N LEU A 160 8.06 -11.01 13.00
CA LEU A 160 8.72 -11.60 11.84
C LEU A 160 9.90 -12.45 12.31
N ASN A 161 9.90 -13.76 12.01
CA ASN A 161 10.96 -14.67 12.41
C ASN A 161 11.34 -14.51 13.91
N ASP A 162 10.32 -14.51 14.80
CA ASP A 162 10.44 -14.33 16.26
C ASP A 162 10.97 -12.96 16.72
N LYS A 163 11.03 -11.97 15.83
CA LYS A 163 11.41 -10.60 16.16
C LYS A 163 10.22 -9.67 16.02
N ARG A 164 10.00 -8.83 17.03
CA ARG A 164 8.98 -7.78 16.98
C ARG A 164 9.43 -6.66 16.02
N LEU A 165 8.54 -6.29 15.12
CA LEU A 165 8.61 -5.11 14.26
C LEU A 165 7.49 -4.15 14.68
N ALA A 166 7.81 -2.86 14.86
CA ALA A 166 6.85 -1.78 15.09
C ALA A 166 7.37 -0.49 14.47
#